data_750f635a50e720b5a0e2da427a870247
#
_entry.id   750f635a50e720b5a0e2da427a870247
#
_cell.length_a   1.000
_cell.length_b   1.000
_cell.length_c   1.000
_cell.angle_alpha   90.00
_cell.angle_beta   90.00
_cell.angle_gamma   90.00
#
_symmetry.space_group_name_H-M   'P 1'
#
loop_
_entity.id
_entity.type
_entity.pdbx_description
1 polymer ?
#
loop_
_entity_poly.entity_id
_entity_poly.type
_entity_poly.pdbx_seq_one_letter_code
_entity_poly.pdbx_strand_id
1 'polypeptide(L)'
;MTEDATNPGRPRTPRLPPYIADRRDEPAEAAAADLEVSPLRPFVLTTGRTESTDETLEMEAQVETTEFGMRSYTHLAFERRDIVALCTTTMSVAEISAKLRLQIGVVRVLVTDLAAAEHIVISRPSSHLNQDEDLIERVIRGFEAIH
;
A
#
# COMPACT_ATOMS: atom_id res chain seq x y z
N MET A 1 -19.63 -48.19 56.37
CA MET A 1 -20.66 -47.92 55.37
C MET A 1 -20.35 -46.57 54.77
N THR A 2 -19.70 -46.62 53.68
CA THR A 2 -19.26 -45.47 52.90
C THR A 2 -20.25 -45.24 51.80
N GLU A 3 -21.01 -44.12 51.88
CA GLU A 3 -21.83 -43.65 50.77
C GLU A 3 -21.07 -42.65 49.95
N ASP A 4 -20.81 -43.11 48.80
CA ASP A 4 -20.23 -42.39 47.67
C ASP A 4 -21.28 -41.44 47.10
N ALA A 5 -21.17 -40.13 47.41
CA ALA A 5 -22.03 -39.10 46.83
C ALA A 5 -21.46 -38.69 45.45
N THR A 6 -21.88 -39.44 44.47
CA THR A 6 -21.76 -39.05 43.04
C THR A 6 -22.45 -37.69 42.83
N ASN A 7 -21.69 -36.66 42.59
CA ASN A 7 -22.15 -35.33 42.21
C ASN A 7 -22.18 -35.23 40.67
N PRO A 8 -23.35 -35.39 40.03
CA PRO A 8 -23.49 -35.18 38.57
C PRO A 8 -23.90 -33.71 38.33
N GLY A 9 -22.94 -32.86 38.01
CA GLY A 9 -23.37 -31.50 37.62
C GLY A 9 -22.33 -30.38 37.56
N ARG A 10 -21.08 -30.72 37.39
CA ARG A 10 -20.14 -29.62 36.99
C ARG A 10 -20.15 -29.47 35.47
N PRO A 11 -20.55 -28.29 34.95
CA PRO A 11 -20.37 -28.02 33.53
C PRO A 11 -18.88 -28.09 33.19
N ARG A 12 -18.55 -28.94 32.23
CA ARG A 12 -17.19 -28.99 31.67
C ARG A 12 -16.93 -27.69 30.97
N THR A 13 -16.16 -26.80 31.59
CA THR A 13 -15.61 -25.63 30.92
C THR A 13 -14.76 -26.12 29.76
N PRO A 14 -14.97 -25.64 28.54
CA PRO A 14 -14.13 -25.99 27.42
C PRO A 14 -12.69 -25.58 27.75
N ARG A 15 -11.77 -26.53 27.72
CA ARG A 15 -10.33 -26.23 27.84
C ARG A 15 -9.91 -25.48 26.60
N LEU A 16 -9.65 -24.20 26.75
CA LEU A 16 -9.00 -23.37 25.74
C LEU A 16 -7.62 -23.97 25.40
N PRO A 17 -7.25 -24.04 24.12
CA PRO A 17 -5.96 -24.55 23.72
C PRO A 17 -4.81 -23.74 24.34
N PRO A 18 -3.69 -24.38 24.71
CA PRO A 18 -2.64 -23.76 25.51
C PRO A 18 -1.97 -22.52 24.88
N TYR A 19 -2.09 -22.35 23.57
CA TYR A 19 -1.50 -21.18 22.92
C TYR A 19 -2.23 -19.84 23.18
N ILE A 20 -3.47 -19.91 23.70
CA ILE A 20 -4.25 -18.70 24.07
C ILE A 20 -3.93 -18.23 25.49
N ALA A 21 -3.39 -19.12 26.33
CA ALA A 21 -3.09 -18.81 27.74
C ALA A 21 -1.81 -17.97 27.93
N ASP A 22 -0.90 -17.96 26.95
CA ASP A 22 0.44 -17.39 27.09
C ASP A 22 0.55 -15.92 26.67
N ARG A 23 -0.58 -15.28 26.30
CA ARG A 23 -0.60 -13.86 25.88
C ARG A 23 -0.95 -12.86 26.97
N ARG A 24 -1.09 -13.29 28.23
CA ARG A 24 -1.57 -12.38 29.30
C ARG A 24 -0.46 -11.67 30.06
N ASP A 25 0.80 -12.00 29.86
CA ASP A 25 1.92 -11.47 30.65
C ASP A 25 2.97 -10.71 29.83
N GLU A 26 2.67 -10.30 28.60
CA GLU A 26 3.55 -9.36 27.93
C GLU A 26 3.19 -7.92 28.36
N PRO A 27 4.16 -7.19 28.90
CA PRO A 27 3.93 -5.79 29.30
C PRO A 27 3.59 -4.96 28.06
N ALA A 28 2.57 -4.14 28.18
CA ALA A 28 2.03 -3.27 27.15
C ALA A 28 3.03 -2.25 26.55
N GLU A 29 4.28 -2.26 27.01
CA GLU A 29 5.34 -1.37 26.51
C GLU A 29 6.05 -1.88 25.25
N ALA A 30 5.97 -3.17 24.93
CA ALA A 30 6.54 -3.69 23.68
C ALA A 30 5.66 -3.43 22.43
N ALA A 31 4.40 -3.01 22.62
CA ALA A 31 3.46 -2.78 21.52
C ALA A 31 3.65 -1.47 20.77
N ALA A 32 4.53 -0.60 21.23
CA ALA A 32 4.76 0.72 20.61
C ALA A 32 5.87 0.75 19.56
N ALA A 33 6.71 -0.30 19.48
CA ALA A 33 7.87 -0.32 18.59
C ALA A 33 7.64 -1.11 17.29
N ASP A 34 6.62 -1.95 17.22
CA ASP A 34 6.28 -2.75 16.06
C ASP A 34 4.90 -2.33 15.54
N LEU A 35 4.87 -1.20 14.87
CA LEU A 35 3.85 -0.93 13.87
C LEU A 35 4.09 -1.87 12.68
N GLU A 36 4.14 -3.16 12.96
CA GLU A 36 3.97 -4.16 11.93
C GLU A 36 2.62 -3.88 11.27
N VAL A 37 2.71 -3.52 10.02
CA VAL A 37 1.57 -3.30 9.12
C VAL A 37 0.65 -4.49 9.30
N SER A 38 -0.43 -4.31 10.05
CA SER A 38 -1.43 -5.36 10.24
C SER A 38 -1.78 -5.94 8.87
N PRO A 39 -1.73 -7.26 8.65
CA PRO A 39 -2.01 -7.85 7.34
C PRO A 39 -3.40 -7.51 6.82
N LEU A 40 -4.31 -7.03 7.68
CA LEU A 40 -5.65 -6.57 7.32
C LEU A 40 -5.69 -5.10 6.86
N ARG A 41 -4.68 -4.29 7.20
CA ARG A 41 -4.64 -2.87 6.85
C ARG A 41 -4.72 -2.62 5.34
N PRO A 42 -4.01 -3.36 4.47
CA PRO A 42 -4.15 -3.21 3.03
C PRO A 42 -5.58 -3.39 2.53
N PHE A 43 -6.31 -4.38 3.03
CA PHE A 43 -7.70 -4.64 2.64
C PHE A 43 -8.66 -3.52 3.07
N VAL A 44 -8.41 -2.92 4.22
CA VAL A 44 -9.21 -1.78 4.71
C VAL A 44 -8.98 -0.55 3.83
N LEU A 45 -7.73 -0.27 3.46
CA LEU A 45 -7.37 0.88 2.63
C LEU A 45 -7.93 0.79 1.21
N THR A 46 -7.98 -0.41 0.65
CA THR A 46 -8.46 -0.66 -0.72
C THR A 46 -9.94 -1.02 -0.79
N THR A 47 -10.65 -0.99 0.35
CA THR A 47 -12.06 -1.38 0.45
C THR A 47 -12.29 -2.82 -0.05
N GLY A 48 -11.33 -3.72 0.27
CA GLY A 48 -11.37 -5.13 -0.12
C GLY A 48 -10.93 -5.43 -1.56
N ARG A 49 -10.48 -4.42 -2.32
CA ARG A 49 -9.92 -4.64 -3.66
C ARG A 49 -8.44 -4.99 -3.55
N THR A 50 -8.06 -6.11 -4.12
CA THR A 50 -6.68 -6.61 -4.19
C THR A 50 -6.03 -6.37 -5.54
N GLU A 51 -6.84 -6.13 -6.56
CA GLU A 51 -6.38 -5.89 -7.92
C GLU A 51 -6.67 -4.43 -8.31
N SER A 52 -5.68 -3.77 -8.85
CA SER A 52 -5.89 -2.51 -9.55
C SER A 52 -6.64 -2.82 -10.85
N THR A 53 -7.65 -2.06 -11.18
CA THR A 53 -8.38 -2.19 -12.45
C THR A 53 -7.44 -2.01 -13.65
N ASP A 54 -6.28 -1.44 -13.39
CA ASP A 54 -5.20 -1.27 -14.35
C ASP A 54 -3.98 -2.10 -13.88
N GLU A 55 -3.96 -3.41 -14.23
CA GLU A 55 -2.83 -4.31 -13.98
C GLU A 55 -1.51 -3.82 -14.60
N THR A 56 -1.62 -2.82 -15.49
CA THR A 56 -0.52 -2.27 -16.26
C THR A 56 0.15 -1.07 -15.59
N LEU A 57 -0.30 -0.65 -14.39
CA LEU A 57 0.35 0.48 -13.71
C LEU A 57 1.76 0.08 -13.26
N GLU A 58 2.76 0.54 -14.00
CA GLU A 58 4.15 0.28 -13.75
C GLU A 58 4.64 0.98 -12.47
N MET A 59 5.63 0.41 -11.81
CA MET A 59 6.23 1.01 -10.61
C MET A 59 6.92 2.35 -10.89
N GLU A 60 7.33 2.54 -12.13
CA GLU A 60 8.04 3.73 -12.64
C GLU A 60 7.07 4.82 -13.14
N ALA A 61 5.76 4.52 -13.21
CA ALA A 61 4.78 5.51 -13.60
C ALA A 61 4.85 6.74 -12.70
N GLN A 62 4.88 7.91 -13.31
CA GLN A 62 4.98 9.18 -12.61
C GLN A 62 3.58 9.68 -12.24
N VAL A 63 3.43 10.12 -11.01
CA VAL A 63 2.19 10.60 -10.43
C VAL A 63 2.35 12.07 -10.02
N GLU A 64 1.40 12.89 -10.43
CA GLU A 64 1.38 14.31 -10.11
C GLU A 64 -0.01 14.73 -9.65
N THR A 65 -0.10 15.61 -8.66
CA THR A 65 -1.37 16.09 -8.11
C THR A 65 -1.96 17.19 -8.99
N THR A 66 -3.25 17.09 -9.28
CA THR A 66 -4.00 18.10 -10.02
C THR A 66 -4.41 19.28 -9.13
N GLU A 67 -4.80 20.40 -9.73
CA GLU A 67 -5.42 21.51 -8.98
C GLU A 67 -6.68 21.09 -8.23
N PHE A 68 -7.47 20.19 -8.82
CA PHE A 68 -8.66 19.64 -8.18
C PHE A 68 -8.29 18.82 -6.96
N GLY A 69 -7.25 17.97 -7.05
CA GLY A 69 -6.71 17.21 -5.93
C GLY A 69 -6.27 18.11 -4.79
N MET A 70 -5.60 19.21 -5.08
CA MET A 70 -5.18 20.19 -4.08
C MET A 70 -6.35 20.90 -3.39
N ARG A 71 -7.41 21.20 -4.10
CA ARG A 71 -8.61 21.83 -3.53
C ARG A 71 -9.43 20.88 -2.67
N SER A 72 -9.52 19.63 -3.06
CA SER A 72 -10.30 18.58 -2.36
C SER A 72 -9.51 17.82 -1.29
N TYR A 73 -8.25 18.17 -1.10
CA TYR A 73 -7.30 17.53 -0.18
C TYR A 73 -7.87 17.27 1.22
N THR A 74 -8.60 18.21 1.80
CA THR A 74 -9.14 18.12 3.17
C THR A 74 -10.26 17.08 3.31
N HIS A 75 -10.90 16.70 2.22
CA HIS A 75 -12.02 15.74 2.21
C HIS A 75 -11.57 14.30 1.99
N LEU A 76 -10.29 14.09 1.67
CA LEU A 76 -9.76 12.77 1.42
C LEU A 76 -9.44 12.03 2.73
N ALA A 77 -9.57 10.69 2.70
CA ALA A 77 -9.12 9.83 3.78
C ALA A 77 -7.59 9.90 3.95
N PHE A 78 -7.10 9.52 5.12
CA PHE A 78 -5.70 9.74 5.55
C PHE A 78 -4.66 9.37 4.50
N GLU A 79 -4.64 8.13 4.02
CA GLU A 79 -3.62 7.66 3.08
C GLU A 79 -3.76 8.29 1.69
N ARG A 80 -4.99 8.51 1.23
CA ARG A 80 -5.25 9.20 -0.04
C ARG A 80 -4.81 10.65 0.01
N ARG A 81 -5.03 11.30 1.14
CA ARG A 81 -4.57 12.66 1.40
C ARG A 81 -3.04 12.74 1.39
N ASP A 82 -2.38 11.77 2.01
CA ASP A 82 -0.92 11.72 2.05
C ASP A 82 -0.32 11.51 0.65
N ILE A 83 -0.94 10.67 -0.20
CA ILE A 83 -0.55 10.51 -1.60
C ILE A 83 -0.68 11.84 -2.35
N VAL A 84 -1.82 12.52 -2.26
CA VAL A 84 -2.04 13.80 -2.93
C VAL A 84 -1.03 14.86 -2.45
N ALA A 85 -0.74 14.91 -1.14
CA ALA A 85 0.24 15.82 -0.59
C ALA A 85 1.67 15.54 -1.07
N LEU A 86 2.07 14.28 -1.16
CA LEU A 86 3.39 13.87 -1.65
C LEU A 86 3.55 14.16 -3.16
N CYS A 87 2.52 13.91 -3.94
CA CYS A 87 2.52 14.06 -5.40
C CYS A 87 2.39 15.51 -5.89
N THR A 88 2.43 16.50 -5.00
CA THR A 88 2.65 17.92 -5.40
C THR A 88 3.96 18.10 -6.15
N THR A 89 4.93 17.22 -5.86
CA THR A 89 6.12 17.03 -6.69
C THR A 89 5.95 15.68 -7.39
N THR A 90 6.19 15.64 -8.69
CA THR A 90 6.08 14.41 -9.48
C THR A 90 6.90 13.28 -8.85
N MET A 91 6.27 12.16 -8.59
CA MET A 91 6.89 10.97 -7.97
C MET A 91 6.46 9.69 -8.66
N SER A 92 7.35 8.69 -8.64
CA SER A 92 6.99 7.35 -9.11
C SER A 92 6.12 6.60 -8.09
N VAL A 93 5.35 5.63 -8.57
CA VAL A 93 4.56 4.74 -7.71
C VAL A 93 5.44 4.03 -6.68
N ALA A 94 6.65 3.62 -7.09
CA ALA A 94 7.62 3.00 -6.19
C ALA A 94 8.09 3.96 -5.07
N GLU A 95 8.35 5.22 -5.38
CA GLU A 95 8.73 6.23 -4.38
C GLU A 95 7.60 6.52 -3.38
N ILE A 96 6.35 6.60 -3.85
CA ILE A 96 5.17 6.76 -2.99
C ILE A 96 5.08 5.57 -2.02
N SER A 97 5.22 4.35 -2.52
CA SER A 97 5.23 3.12 -1.71
C SER A 97 6.30 3.17 -0.62
N ALA A 98 7.52 3.55 -0.97
CA ALA A 98 8.63 3.65 -0.05
C ALA A 98 8.42 4.72 1.03
N LYS A 99 7.93 5.90 0.66
CA LYS A 99 7.70 7.02 1.59
C LYS A 99 6.57 6.75 2.57
N LEU A 100 5.47 6.18 2.09
CA LEU A 100 4.30 5.86 2.93
C LEU A 100 4.43 4.51 3.64
N ARG A 101 5.46 3.73 3.34
CA ARG A 101 5.65 2.36 3.84
C ARG A 101 4.42 1.47 3.59
N LEU A 102 3.80 1.65 2.45
CA LEU A 102 2.68 0.84 1.98
C LEU A 102 3.16 -0.17 0.96
N GLN A 103 2.50 -1.32 0.91
CA GLN A 103 2.77 -2.30 -0.14
C GLN A 103 2.45 -1.72 -1.52
N ILE A 104 3.29 -2.04 -2.51
CA ILE A 104 3.16 -1.51 -3.88
C ILE A 104 1.79 -1.78 -4.49
N GLY A 105 1.20 -2.95 -4.23
CA GLY A 105 -0.14 -3.32 -4.70
C GLY A 105 -1.23 -2.40 -4.13
N VAL A 106 -1.12 -2.02 -2.86
CA VAL A 106 -2.04 -1.05 -2.21
C VAL A 106 -1.91 0.32 -2.84
N VAL A 107 -0.67 0.78 -3.03
CA VAL A 107 -0.41 2.09 -3.66
C VAL A 107 -0.97 2.14 -5.07
N ARG A 108 -0.81 1.07 -5.87
CA ARG A 108 -1.39 0.98 -7.21
C ARG A 108 -2.90 1.17 -7.20
N VAL A 109 -3.62 0.48 -6.30
CA VAL A 109 -5.07 0.62 -6.16
C VAL A 109 -5.46 2.04 -5.77
N LEU A 110 -4.79 2.62 -4.77
CA LEU A 110 -5.08 3.98 -4.30
C LEU A 110 -4.79 5.04 -5.38
N VAL A 111 -3.68 4.89 -6.10
CA VAL A 111 -3.30 5.79 -7.20
C VAL A 111 -4.31 5.67 -8.34
N THR A 112 -4.73 4.46 -8.72
CA THR A 112 -5.75 4.26 -9.76
C THR A 112 -7.09 4.88 -9.34
N ASP A 113 -7.51 4.72 -8.10
CA ASP A 113 -8.74 5.33 -7.57
C ASP A 113 -8.68 6.85 -7.58
N LEU A 114 -7.55 7.42 -7.15
CA LEU A 114 -7.34 8.87 -7.15
C LEU A 114 -7.27 9.46 -8.56
N ALA A 115 -6.71 8.73 -9.52
CA ALA A 115 -6.67 9.12 -10.91
C ALA A 115 -8.08 9.07 -11.55
N ALA A 116 -8.87 8.04 -11.24
CA ALA A 116 -10.27 7.93 -11.68
C ALA A 116 -11.15 9.06 -11.11
N ALA A 117 -10.79 9.57 -9.92
CA ALA A 117 -11.45 10.72 -9.28
C ALA A 117 -10.81 12.07 -9.67
N GLU A 118 -9.91 12.11 -10.64
CA GLU A 118 -9.22 13.31 -11.15
C GLU A 118 -8.37 14.08 -10.12
N HIS A 119 -8.07 13.48 -8.97
CA HIS A 119 -7.22 14.11 -7.96
C HIS A 119 -5.74 14.13 -8.35
N ILE A 120 -5.31 13.16 -9.15
CA ILE A 120 -3.94 13.01 -9.65
C ILE A 120 -3.95 12.66 -11.13
N VAL A 121 -2.84 12.91 -11.80
CA VAL A 121 -2.57 12.47 -13.17
C VAL A 121 -1.42 11.47 -13.14
N ILE A 122 -1.56 10.41 -13.94
CA ILE A 122 -0.53 9.39 -14.11
C ILE A 122 0.11 9.57 -15.47
N SER A 123 1.40 9.81 -15.49
CA SER A 123 2.22 9.85 -16.70
C SER A 123 3.08 8.59 -16.76
N ARG A 124 2.97 7.84 -17.85
CA ARG A 124 3.84 6.68 -18.08
C ARG A 124 5.14 7.18 -18.71
N PRO A 125 6.31 6.78 -18.19
CA PRO A 125 7.54 7.02 -18.93
C PRO A 125 7.36 6.33 -20.28
N SER A 126 7.47 7.10 -21.35
CA SER A 126 7.31 6.56 -22.70
C SER A 126 8.42 5.54 -22.93
N SER A 127 8.08 4.25 -22.87
CA SER A 127 8.97 3.14 -23.24
C SER A 127 9.42 3.21 -24.72
N HIS A 128 8.82 4.14 -25.47
CA HIS A 128 9.21 4.45 -26.86
C HIS A 128 10.62 4.99 -27.00
N LEU A 129 11.23 5.53 -25.93
CA LEU A 129 12.64 5.96 -25.99
C LEU A 129 13.61 4.80 -26.31
N ASN A 130 13.25 3.57 -25.97
CA ASN A 130 14.04 2.39 -26.29
C ASN A 130 13.78 1.83 -27.70
N GLN A 131 12.76 2.32 -28.39
CA GLN A 131 12.38 1.89 -29.73
C GLN A 131 12.45 3.02 -30.75
N ASP A 132 12.89 4.20 -30.34
CA ASP A 132 13.06 5.34 -31.23
C ASP A 132 14.40 5.21 -31.96
N GLU A 133 14.33 4.55 -33.11
CA GLU A 133 15.48 4.34 -33.99
C GLU A 133 16.16 5.65 -34.37
N ASP A 134 15.35 6.72 -34.56
CA ASP A 134 15.84 8.06 -34.85
C ASP A 134 16.65 8.67 -33.70
N LEU A 135 16.27 8.38 -32.45
CA LEU A 135 17.00 8.83 -31.27
C LEU A 135 18.34 8.13 -31.15
N ILE A 136 18.35 6.82 -31.37
CA ILE A 136 19.57 5.99 -31.34
C ILE A 136 20.54 6.45 -32.43
N GLU A 137 20.09 6.66 -33.67
CA GLU A 137 20.91 7.19 -34.74
C GLU A 137 21.48 8.59 -34.43
N ARG A 138 20.65 9.44 -33.80
CA ARG A 138 21.11 10.78 -33.40
C ARG A 138 22.19 10.74 -32.34
N VAL A 139 22.11 9.83 -31.39
CA VAL A 139 23.13 9.59 -30.36
C VAL A 139 24.40 9.04 -31.00
N ILE A 140 24.30 8.06 -31.90
CA ILE A 140 25.44 7.50 -32.62
C ILE A 140 26.16 8.59 -33.42
N ARG A 141 25.44 9.40 -34.20
CA ARG A 141 26.03 10.55 -34.93
C ARG A 141 26.72 11.55 -34.00
N GLY A 142 26.15 11.78 -32.83
CA GLY A 142 26.76 12.66 -31.81
C GLY A 142 28.10 12.13 -31.33
N PHE A 143 28.21 10.83 -31.12
CA PHE A 143 29.48 10.20 -30.74
C PHE A 143 30.51 10.17 -31.87
N GLU A 144 30.09 9.95 -33.13
CA GLU A 144 31.00 10.00 -34.30
C GLU A 144 31.52 11.41 -34.54
N ALA A 145 30.78 12.45 -34.23
CA ALA A 145 31.18 13.84 -34.36
C ALA A 145 32.23 14.30 -33.33
N ILE A 146 32.44 13.56 -32.25
CA ILE A 146 33.40 13.84 -31.19
C ILE A 146 34.77 13.27 -31.54
N HIS A 147 34.88 12.41 -32.54
CA HIS A 147 36.13 11.79 -33.04
C HIS A 147 36.63 12.60 -34.22
#